data_a10b8b3c0e3a80831e7089bf55b9e5b1
#
_entry.id   a10b8b3c0e3a80831e7089bf55b9e5b1
#
_cell.length_a   1.000
_cell.length_b   1.000
_cell.length_c   1.000
_cell.angle_alpha   90.00
_cell.angle_beta   90.00
_cell.angle_gamma   90.00
#
_symmetry.space_group_name_H-M   'P 1'
#
loop_
_entity.id
_entity.type
_entity.pdbx_description
1 polymer ?
#
loop_
_entity_poly.entity_id
_entity_poly.type
_entity_poly.pdbx_seq_one_letter_code
_entity_poly.pdbx_strand_id
1 'polypeptide(L)'
;MTHLRVSAAISSFAALLVTTLPGGAAGEPTAGELLFALHVKEMIAEKCIACHSSDEDKKLKGGLEMSTRKLLLKGGESGEVLIPGNAKESLLYIATTWKDEDYEMPPKEADRLSEEQQWKIRDWINAGAPWPNAKRVRELQNKFAEGEIVKTSGGLGDDWTNRRYKPGKLWAYRPLKVEKVPDRKHPVDWFVDRKLKNAGLSPAPVAAPRELARRLSFGLTGLPP
;
A
#
# COMPACT_ATOMS: atom_id res chain seq x y z
N MET A 1 4.62 -4.55 92.17
CA MET A 1 4.30 -3.35 91.31
C MET A 1 5.26 -3.35 90.17
N THR A 2 4.82 -3.85 89.09
CA THR A 2 5.66 -4.19 87.90
C THR A 2 5.34 -3.14 86.83
N HIS A 3 6.30 -2.31 86.49
CA HIS A 3 6.18 -1.30 85.44
C HIS A 3 6.53 -1.91 84.09
N LEU A 4 5.52 -2.03 83.22
CA LEU A 4 5.65 -2.45 81.82
C LEU A 4 6.13 -1.29 80.94
N ARG A 5 7.31 -1.34 80.38
CA ARG A 5 7.83 -0.39 79.42
C ARG A 5 7.40 -0.84 78.00
N VAL A 6 6.57 -0.03 77.36
CA VAL A 6 6.21 -0.19 75.93
C VAL A 6 7.24 0.55 75.07
N SER A 7 8.02 -0.20 74.31
CA SER A 7 8.92 0.38 73.31
C SER A 7 8.17 0.56 72.00
N ALA A 8 8.06 1.80 71.56
CA ALA A 8 7.54 2.14 70.25
C ALA A 8 8.62 1.98 69.19
N ALA A 9 8.42 1.04 68.30
CA ALA A 9 9.25 0.87 67.11
C ALA A 9 8.77 1.84 65.98
N ILE A 10 9.64 2.78 65.65
CA ILE A 10 9.41 3.73 64.53
C ILE A 10 9.87 3.01 63.26
N SER A 11 8.91 2.52 62.46
CA SER A 11 9.17 2.04 61.13
C SER A 11 9.34 3.19 60.16
N SER A 12 10.59 3.43 59.77
CA SER A 12 10.90 4.37 58.68
C SER A 12 10.50 3.76 57.32
N PHE A 13 9.41 4.23 56.75
CA PHE A 13 9.04 3.95 55.38
C PHE A 13 9.93 4.77 54.43
N ALA A 14 10.92 4.16 53.83
CA ALA A 14 11.69 4.77 52.76
C ALA A 14 10.81 4.79 51.50
N ALA A 15 10.27 5.97 51.17
CA ALA A 15 9.59 6.17 49.89
C ALA A 15 10.61 6.12 48.75
N LEU A 16 10.59 5.03 48.00
CA LEU A 16 11.35 4.92 46.77
C LEU A 16 10.72 5.82 45.71
N LEU A 17 11.31 7.00 45.48
CA LEU A 17 10.97 7.85 44.36
C LEU A 17 11.40 7.13 43.04
N VAL A 18 10.48 6.46 42.42
CA VAL A 18 10.66 5.97 41.06
C VAL A 18 10.55 7.19 40.13
N THR A 19 11.68 7.76 39.77
CA THR A 19 11.78 8.77 38.71
C THR A 19 11.56 8.04 37.40
N THR A 20 10.33 8.08 36.89
CA THR A 20 10.04 7.70 35.51
C THR A 20 10.67 8.72 34.58
N LEU A 21 11.82 8.37 34.00
CA LEU A 21 12.38 9.09 32.86
C LEU A 21 11.34 9.06 31.73
N PRO A 22 11.04 10.18 31.08
CA PRO A 22 10.23 10.17 29.88
C PRO A 22 11.07 9.73 28.69
N GLY A 23 11.48 8.48 28.68
CA GLY A 23 11.92 7.80 27.48
C GLY A 23 10.66 7.31 26.79
N GLY A 24 10.15 8.08 25.81
CA GLY A 24 8.99 7.69 25.03
C GLY A 24 9.27 6.42 24.24
N ALA A 25 9.05 5.28 24.86
CA ALA A 25 8.79 4.05 24.12
C ALA A 25 7.56 4.35 23.26
N ALA A 26 7.72 4.33 21.94
CA ALA A 26 6.59 4.41 21.03
C ALA A 26 5.62 3.29 21.44
N GLY A 27 4.47 3.68 21.98
CA GLY A 27 3.47 2.73 22.48
C GLY A 27 3.12 1.71 21.38
N GLU A 28 2.54 0.59 21.78
CA GLU A 28 2.06 -0.40 20.81
C GLU A 28 1.14 0.29 19.78
N PRO A 29 1.27 -0.08 18.49
CA PRO A 29 0.49 0.56 17.45
C PRO A 29 -0.99 0.20 17.60
N THR A 30 -1.84 1.19 17.43
CA THR A 30 -3.28 0.94 17.32
C THR A 30 -3.62 0.27 15.98
N ALA A 31 -4.73 -0.44 15.92
CA ALA A 31 -5.22 -1.04 14.67
C ALA A 31 -5.40 0.01 13.57
N GLY A 32 -5.88 1.21 13.93
CA GLY A 32 -6.05 2.31 12.99
C GLY A 32 -4.73 2.86 12.44
N GLU A 33 -3.68 2.96 13.27
CA GLU A 33 -2.34 3.36 12.81
C GLU A 33 -1.77 2.34 11.82
N LEU A 34 -1.96 1.04 12.07
CA LEU A 34 -1.53 -0.02 11.17
C LEU A 34 -2.31 0.04 9.84
N LEU A 35 -3.64 0.19 9.89
CA LEU A 35 -4.46 0.35 8.68
C LEU A 35 -3.99 1.54 7.86
N PHE A 36 -3.72 2.69 8.50
CA PHE A 36 -3.22 3.86 7.80
C PHE A 36 -1.84 3.60 7.17
N ALA A 37 -0.88 3.16 7.96
CA ALA A 37 0.49 3.01 7.52
C ALA A 37 0.69 1.96 6.43
N LEU A 38 -0.08 0.85 6.48
CA LEU A 38 0.10 -0.28 5.58
C LEU A 38 -0.80 -0.24 4.33
N HIS A 39 -1.88 0.54 4.37
CA HIS A 39 -2.89 0.48 3.31
C HIS A 39 -3.46 1.86 2.93
N VAL A 40 -4.06 2.59 3.89
CA VAL A 40 -4.87 3.78 3.57
C VAL A 40 -4.03 4.91 3.00
N LYS A 41 -2.82 5.13 3.53
CA LYS A 41 -1.90 6.16 3.02
C LYS A 41 -1.60 5.98 1.54
N GLU A 42 -1.31 4.76 1.11
CA GLU A 42 -1.01 4.44 -0.29
C GLU A 42 -2.25 4.60 -1.17
N MET A 43 -3.41 4.12 -0.72
CA MET A 43 -4.68 4.31 -1.43
C MET A 43 -5.01 5.79 -1.65
N ILE A 44 -4.86 6.63 -0.62
CA ILE A 44 -5.07 8.08 -0.75
C ILE A 44 -4.09 8.66 -1.77
N ALA A 45 -2.81 8.31 -1.68
CA ALA A 45 -1.77 8.82 -2.58
C ALA A 45 -2.03 8.42 -4.04
N GLU A 46 -2.44 7.20 -4.31
CA GLU A 46 -2.65 6.69 -5.66
C GLU A 46 -3.99 7.07 -6.26
N LYS A 47 -5.05 7.10 -5.45
CA LYS A 47 -6.42 7.20 -5.94
C LYS A 47 -7.09 8.56 -5.72
N CYS A 48 -6.58 9.37 -4.78
CA CYS A 48 -7.26 10.59 -4.36
C CYS A 48 -6.45 11.86 -4.63
N ILE A 49 -5.16 11.86 -4.30
CA ILE A 49 -4.29 13.05 -4.31
C ILE A 49 -4.18 13.71 -5.69
N ALA A 50 -4.26 12.95 -6.77
CA ALA A 50 -4.18 13.51 -8.13
C ALA A 50 -5.26 14.59 -8.41
N CYS A 51 -6.41 14.50 -7.72
CA CYS A 51 -7.53 15.45 -7.84
C CYS A 51 -7.77 16.28 -6.58
N HIS A 52 -7.33 15.77 -5.42
CA HIS A 52 -7.62 16.33 -4.10
C HIS A 52 -6.35 16.76 -3.36
N SER A 53 -5.40 17.36 -4.06
CA SER A 53 -4.29 18.10 -3.49
C SER A 53 -4.13 19.44 -4.18
N SER A 54 -3.74 20.46 -3.41
CA SER A 54 -3.36 21.76 -3.95
C SER A 54 -1.95 21.66 -4.53
N ASP A 55 -1.86 21.82 -5.84
CA ASP A 55 -0.60 22.03 -6.56
C ASP A 55 -0.72 23.39 -7.27
N GLU A 56 0.39 24.13 -7.42
CA GLU A 56 0.37 25.52 -7.91
C GLU A 56 -0.38 25.69 -9.24
N ASP A 57 -0.45 24.64 -10.04
CA ASP A 57 -1.07 24.65 -11.36
C ASP A 57 -2.43 23.91 -11.46
N LYS A 58 -2.94 23.34 -10.37
CA LYS A 58 -4.17 22.54 -10.41
C LYS A 58 -5.28 23.09 -9.53
N LYS A 59 -6.46 23.29 -10.15
CA LYS A 59 -7.67 23.62 -9.39
C LYS A 59 -8.09 22.41 -8.55
N LEU A 60 -8.18 22.61 -7.24
CA LEU A 60 -8.66 21.64 -6.28
C LEU A 60 -10.10 21.23 -6.58
N LYS A 61 -10.35 19.96 -6.86
CA LYS A 61 -11.68 19.47 -7.19
C LYS A 61 -12.56 19.37 -5.95
N GLY A 62 -13.78 19.91 -6.04
CA GLY A 62 -14.73 19.93 -4.94
C GLY A 62 -14.26 20.71 -3.72
N GLY A 63 -13.23 21.55 -3.84
CA GLY A 63 -12.66 22.28 -2.71
C GLY A 63 -12.03 21.38 -1.63
N LEU A 64 -11.91 20.07 -1.88
CA LEU A 64 -11.43 19.09 -0.91
C LEU A 64 -9.92 18.88 -1.04
N GLU A 65 -9.18 19.09 0.04
CA GLU A 65 -7.75 18.85 0.15
C GLU A 65 -7.49 17.62 1.04
N MET A 66 -6.80 16.61 0.51
CA MET A 66 -6.57 15.34 1.21
C MET A 66 -5.10 15.08 1.56
N SER A 67 -4.23 16.05 1.43
CA SER A 67 -2.78 15.88 1.69
C SER A 67 -2.43 15.72 3.17
N THR A 68 -3.29 16.20 4.07
CA THR A 68 -3.13 16.07 5.53
C THR A 68 -4.44 15.77 6.22
N ARG A 69 -4.37 15.13 7.40
CA ARG A 69 -5.56 14.90 8.24
C ARG A 69 -6.34 16.17 8.54
N LYS A 70 -5.63 17.26 8.85
CA LYS A 70 -6.25 18.55 9.18
C LYS A 70 -7.08 19.10 8.02
N LEU A 71 -6.55 19.01 6.81
CA LEU A 71 -7.24 19.49 5.61
C LEU A 71 -8.41 18.56 5.23
N LEU A 72 -8.23 17.26 5.35
CA LEU A 72 -9.31 16.29 5.13
C LEU A 72 -10.48 16.50 6.11
N LEU A 73 -10.20 16.77 7.39
CA LEU A 73 -11.22 17.10 8.40
C LEU A 73 -11.90 18.44 8.16
N LYS A 74 -11.25 19.38 7.47
CA LYS A 74 -11.87 20.64 7.09
C LYS A 74 -13.04 20.42 6.10
N GLY A 75 -12.99 19.33 5.32
CA GLY A 75 -13.97 19.04 4.29
C GLY A 75 -13.78 19.86 3.01
N GLY A 76 -14.76 19.82 2.14
CA GLY A 76 -14.81 20.51 0.86
C GLY A 76 -16.13 21.24 0.61
N GLU A 77 -16.45 21.47 -0.65
CA GLU A 77 -17.71 22.13 -1.07
C GLU A 77 -18.95 21.35 -0.63
N SER A 78 -18.87 20.02 -0.52
CA SER A 78 -19.96 19.16 -0.01
C SER A 78 -20.03 19.10 1.52
N GLY A 79 -19.24 19.90 2.24
CA GLY A 79 -19.21 19.93 3.69
C GLY A 79 -18.21 18.95 4.30
N GLU A 80 -18.57 18.35 5.45
CA GLU A 80 -17.73 17.42 6.20
C GLU A 80 -17.58 16.09 5.46
N VAL A 81 -16.34 15.71 5.16
CA VAL A 81 -16.03 14.51 4.38
C VAL A 81 -15.58 13.34 5.25
N LEU A 82 -14.98 13.63 6.40
CA LEU A 82 -14.44 12.64 7.32
C LEU A 82 -14.97 12.87 8.73
N ILE A 83 -15.73 11.91 9.25
CA ILE A 83 -16.22 11.88 10.63
C ILE A 83 -15.47 10.77 11.37
N PRO A 84 -14.40 11.06 12.14
CA PRO A 84 -13.63 10.05 12.85
C PRO A 84 -14.51 9.21 13.79
N GLY A 85 -14.40 7.90 13.69
CA GLY A 85 -15.21 6.96 14.46
C GLY A 85 -16.53 6.58 13.81
N ASN A 86 -16.93 7.25 12.71
CA ASN A 86 -18.21 6.98 12.05
C ASN A 86 -18.06 6.90 10.52
N ALA A 87 -17.69 5.74 10.00
CA ALA A 87 -17.55 5.55 8.57
C ALA A 87 -18.89 5.65 7.82
N LYS A 88 -19.99 5.29 8.44
CA LYS A 88 -21.31 5.28 7.77
C LYS A 88 -21.78 6.69 7.39
N GLU A 89 -21.40 7.69 8.15
CA GLU A 89 -21.72 9.10 7.90
C GLU A 89 -20.55 9.85 7.23
N SER A 90 -19.38 9.22 7.09
CA SER A 90 -18.24 9.82 6.40
C SER A 90 -18.42 9.75 4.89
N LEU A 91 -18.55 10.92 4.25
CA LEU A 91 -18.70 11.02 2.79
C LEU A 91 -17.51 10.37 2.05
N LEU A 92 -16.32 10.41 2.64
CA LEU A 92 -15.15 9.72 2.11
C LEU A 92 -15.40 8.22 1.89
N TYR A 93 -16.02 7.54 2.85
CA TYR A 93 -16.34 6.11 2.70
C TYR A 93 -17.52 5.90 1.74
N ILE A 94 -18.59 6.68 1.89
CA ILE A 94 -19.80 6.59 1.06
C ILE A 94 -19.42 6.70 -0.42
N ALA A 95 -18.65 7.72 -0.78
CA ALA A 95 -18.21 7.96 -2.16
C ALA A 95 -17.39 6.79 -2.75
N THR A 96 -16.57 6.11 -1.94
CA THR A 96 -15.80 4.96 -2.43
C THR A 96 -16.63 3.73 -2.69
N THR A 97 -17.85 3.63 -2.15
CA THR A 97 -18.72 2.47 -2.35
C THR A 97 -19.45 2.48 -3.69
N TRP A 98 -19.57 3.63 -4.35
CA TRP A 98 -20.34 3.80 -5.59
C TRP A 98 -21.81 3.38 -5.46
N LYS A 99 -22.40 3.55 -4.28
CA LYS A 99 -23.82 3.26 -4.03
C LYS A 99 -24.69 4.51 -4.12
N ASP A 100 -24.06 5.66 -4.16
CA ASP A 100 -24.70 6.97 -4.25
C ASP A 100 -24.20 7.61 -5.54
N GLU A 101 -25.11 7.82 -6.49
CA GLU A 101 -24.80 8.33 -7.84
C GLU A 101 -24.23 9.76 -7.82
N ASP A 102 -24.51 10.54 -6.77
CA ASP A 102 -23.98 11.90 -6.60
C ASP A 102 -22.51 11.89 -6.11
N TYR A 103 -22.04 10.79 -5.57
CA TYR A 103 -20.73 10.69 -4.91
C TYR A 103 -19.94 9.45 -5.33
N GLU A 104 -19.59 9.34 -6.60
CA GLU A 104 -18.78 8.23 -7.11
C GLU A 104 -17.30 8.59 -7.16
N MET A 105 -16.47 8.05 -6.24
CA MET A 105 -15.02 8.30 -6.19
C MET A 105 -14.22 7.00 -6.09
N PRO A 106 -13.11 6.89 -6.85
CA PRO A 106 -12.66 7.74 -7.97
C PRO A 106 -13.69 7.78 -9.12
N PRO A 107 -13.74 8.87 -9.93
CA PRO A 107 -14.79 9.06 -10.93
C PRO A 107 -14.70 8.16 -12.17
N LYS A 108 -13.62 7.38 -12.29
CA LYS A 108 -13.43 6.40 -13.37
C LYS A 108 -13.65 5.00 -12.82
N GLU A 109 -14.52 4.23 -13.44
CA GLU A 109 -14.81 2.85 -13.05
C GLU A 109 -13.54 1.98 -12.98
N ALA A 110 -12.60 2.16 -13.90
CA ALA A 110 -11.33 1.44 -13.92
C ALA A 110 -10.43 1.72 -12.68
N ASP A 111 -10.66 2.84 -12.00
CA ASP A 111 -9.92 3.26 -10.80
C ASP A 111 -10.68 2.96 -9.50
N ARG A 112 -11.87 2.38 -9.59
CA ARG A 112 -12.72 2.04 -8.45
C ARG A 112 -11.97 1.18 -7.42
N LEU A 113 -12.21 1.45 -6.15
CA LEU A 113 -11.65 0.67 -5.06
C LEU A 113 -12.33 -0.71 -4.99
N SER A 114 -11.53 -1.75 -4.76
CA SER A 114 -12.08 -3.07 -4.44
C SER A 114 -12.81 -3.05 -3.10
N GLU A 115 -13.69 -4.02 -2.87
CA GLU A 115 -14.39 -4.14 -1.58
C GLU A 115 -13.42 -4.24 -0.41
N GLU A 116 -12.30 -4.97 -0.57
CA GLU A 116 -11.27 -5.07 0.46
C GLU A 116 -10.66 -3.70 0.78
N GLN A 117 -10.39 -2.88 -0.24
CA GLN A 117 -9.88 -1.52 -0.06
C GLN A 117 -10.89 -0.61 0.64
N GLN A 118 -12.18 -0.71 0.25
CA GLN A 118 -13.27 0.02 0.89
C GLN A 118 -13.39 -0.35 2.37
N TRP A 119 -13.29 -1.64 2.72
CA TRP A 119 -13.31 -2.10 4.12
C TRP A 119 -12.15 -1.55 4.93
N LYS A 120 -10.95 -1.48 4.36
CA LYS A 120 -9.79 -0.88 5.04
C LYS A 120 -9.99 0.61 5.35
N ILE A 121 -10.60 1.36 4.42
CA ILE A 121 -10.97 2.77 4.66
C ILE A 121 -12.03 2.86 5.76
N ARG A 122 -13.09 2.05 5.69
CA ARG A 122 -14.15 1.99 6.71
C ARG A 122 -13.58 1.73 8.10
N ASP A 123 -12.75 0.71 8.22
CA ASP A 123 -12.21 0.26 9.50
C ASP A 123 -11.20 1.29 10.07
N TRP A 124 -10.44 1.94 9.19
CA TRP A 124 -9.58 3.06 9.58
C TRP A 124 -10.39 4.26 10.10
N ILE A 125 -11.48 4.64 9.43
CA ILE A 125 -12.37 5.71 9.89
C ILE A 125 -12.98 5.34 11.24
N ASN A 126 -13.51 4.12 11.39
CA ASN A 126 -14.10 3.64 12.63
C ASN A 126 -13.09 3.59 13.79
N ALA A 127 -11.81 3.39 13.52
CA ALA A 127 -10.72 3.48 14.47
C ALA A 127 -10.29 4.93 14.82
N GLY A 128 -11.08 5.94 14.41
CA GLY A 128 -10.83 7.35 14.67
C GLY A 128 -9.97 8.07 13.62
N ALA A 129 -9.76 7.46 12.47
CA ALA A 129 -8.98 7.98 11.36
C ALA A 129 -7.59 8.53 11.80
N PRO A 130 -6.77 7.75 12.52
CA PRO A 130 -5.45 8.20 12.94
C PRO A 130 -4.56 8.44 11.73
N TRP A 131 -3.74 9.49 11.82
CA TRP A 131 -2.82 9.88 10.74
C TRP A 131 -1.41 10.08 11.33
N PRO A 132 -0.66 9.01 11.55
CA PRO A 132 0.68 9.08 12.10
C PRO A 132 1.61 9.92 11.22
N ASN A 133 2.60 10.54 11.84
CA ASN A 133 3.62 11.28 11.11
C ASN A 133 4.49 10.33 10.25
N ALA A 134 5.25 10.89 9.31
CA ALA A 134 6.06 10.11 8.35
C ALA A 134 7.08 9.18 9.04
N LYS A 135 7.64 9.58 10.19
CA LYS A 135 8.57 8.74 10.96
C LYS A 135 7.84 7.51 11.52
N ARG A 136 6.68 7.72 12.17
CA ARG A 136 5.87 6.62 12.72
C ARG A 136 5.36 5.70 11.63
N VAL A 137 4.90 6.23 10.49
CA VAL A 137 4.49 5.41 9.34
C VAL A 137 5.64 4.49 8.89
N ARG A 138 6.86 5.01 8.74
CA ARG A 138 8.04 4.20 8.35
C ARG A 138 8.35 3.12 9.38
N GLU A 139 8.30 3.43 10.67
CA GLU A 139 8.49 2.44 11.74
C GLU A 139 7.48 1.30 11.64
N LEU A 140 6.20 1.62 11.45
CA LEU A 140 5.12 0.65 11.32
C LEU A 140 5.29 -0.21 10.05
N GLN A 141 5.59 0.41 8.92
CA GLN A 141 5.86 -0.30 7.67
C GLN A 141 7.08 -1.23 7.80
N ASN A 142 8.16 -0.77 8.45
CA ASN A 142 9.35 -1.59 8.65
C ASN A 142 9.09 -2.82 9.51
N LYS A 143 8.22 -2.70 10.50
CA LYS A 143 7.93 -3.77 11.45
C LYS A 143 6.84 -4.73 10.98
N PHE A 144 5.80 -4.22 10.33
CA PHE A 144 4.57 -4.98 10.09
C PHE A 144 4.21 -5.18 8.61
N ALA A 145 4.81 -4.43 7.67
CA ALA A 145 4.53 -4.68 6.26
C ALA A 145 5.13 -6.02 5.82
N GLU A 146 4.35 -6.76 5.05
CA GLU A 146 4.81 -8.03 4.48
C GLU A 146 5.90 -7.80 3.42
N GLY A 147 6.86 -8.71 3.35
CA GLY A 147 7.94 -8.71 2.37
C GLY A 147 9.25 -8.14 2.91
N GLU A 148 10.30 -8.31 2.14
CA GLU A 148 11.65 -7.89 2.47
C GLU A 148 12.00 -6.55 1.82
N ILE A 149 12.71 -5.70 2.55
CA ILE A 149 13.26 -4.46 1.99
C ILE A 149 14.50 -4.81 1.20
N VAL A 150 14.47 -4.57 -0.10
CA VAL A 150 15.65 -4.68 -0.95
C VAL A 150 16.18 -3.27 -1.22
N LYS A 151 17.36 -2.98 -0.70
CA LYS A 151 18.05 -1.73 -0.97
C LYS A 151 18.51 -1.75 -2.44
N THR A 152 17.95 -0.86 -3.24
CA THR A 152 18.39 -0.67 -4.61
C THR A 152 19.43 0.46 -4.67
N SER A 153 20.41 0.31 -5.52
CA SER A 153 21.43 1.35 -5.75
C SER A 153 20.80 2.58 -6.40
N GLY A 154 20.53 3.55 -5.61
CA GLY A 154 20.60 4.92 -5.88
C GLY A 154 19.72 5.73 -6.78
N GLY A 155 19.72 6.99 -6.49
CA GLY A 155 19.34 8.11 -7.35
C GLY A 155 17.86 8.51 -7.35
N LEU A 156 16.98 7.67 -6.87
CA LEU A 156 15.56 7.93 -6.77
C LEU A 156 15.15 8.12 -5.30
N GLY A 157 13.94 8.64 -5.06
CA GLY A 157 13.47 8.92 -3.72
C GLY A 157 13.48 7.71 -2.77
N ASP A 158 13.30 8.01 -1.48
CA ASP A 158 13.32 7.01 -0.40
C ASP A 158 12.35 5.84 -0.64
N ASP A 159 11.20 6.10 -1.25
CA ASP A 159 10.19 5.08 -1.54
C ASP A 159 10.67 4.07 -2.59
N TRP A 160 11.50 4.51 -3.53
CA TRP A 160 12.15 3.62 -4.50
C TRP A 160 13.28 2.82 -3.87
N THR A 161 14.12 3.48 -3.08
CA THR A 161 15.32 2.88 -2.45
C THR A 161 14.94 1.81 -1.43
N ASN A 162 13.78 1.96 -0.75
CA ASN A 162 13.33 1.07 0.31
C ASN A 162 12.12 0.21 -0.12
N ARG A 163 12.00 -0.10 -1.40
CA ARG A 163 10.91 -0.96 -1.88
C ARG A 163 10.88 -2.30 -1.18
N ARG A 164 9.66 -2.70 -0.81
CA ARG A 164 9.40 -4.03 -0.26
C ARG A 164 8.96 -4.98 -1.36
N TYR A 165 9.59 -6.14 -1.37
CA TYR A 165 9.25 -7.21 -2.28
C TYR A 165 8.70 -8.41 -1.50
N LYS A 166 7.57 -8.95 -1.95
CA LYS A 166 7.08 -10.24 -1.46
C LYS A 166 7.82 -11.33 -2.24
N PRO A 167 8.69 -12.14 -1.61
CA PRO A 167 9.47 -13.16 -2.32
C PRO A 167 8.61 -14.08 -3.19
N GLY A 168 7.43 -14.43 -2.70
CA GLY A 168 6.46 -15.24 -3.45
C GLY A 168 5.91 -14.60 -4.74
N LYS A 169 5.97 -13.27 -4.89
CA LYS A 169 5.50 -12.54 -6.08
C LYS A 169 6.61 -12.26 -7.10
N LEU A 170 7.87 -12.41 -6.71
CA LEU A 170 9.02 -12.19 -7.59
C LEU A 170 9.26 -13.41 -8.48
N TRP A 171 8.42 -13.57 -9.51
CA TRP A 171 8.47 -14.74 -10.40
C TRP A 171 9.84 -14.91 -11.08
N ALA A 172 10.52 -13.80 -11.42
CA ALA A 172 11.81 -13.81 -12.09
C ALA A 172 12.96 -14.38 -11.23
N TYR A 173 12.81 -14.39 -9.90
CA TYR A 173 13.81 -14.91 -8.96
C TYR A 173 13.43 -16.27 -8.35
N ARG A 174 12.32 -16.86 -8.81
CA ARG A 174 11.96 -18.21 -8.37
C ARG A 174 12.85 -19.25 -9.06
N PRO A 175 13.14 -20.38 -8.40
CA PRO A 175 13.82 -21.49 -9.04
C PRO A 175 13.08 -21.87 -10.32
N LEU A 176 13.84 -22.10 -11.39
CA LEU A 176 13.26 -22.53 -12.66
C LEU A 176 12.58 -23.90 -12.48
N LYS A 177 11.32 -23.97 -12.83
CA LYS A 177 10.62 -25.24 -12.96
C LYS A 177 10.83 -25.75 -14.37
N VAL A 178 11.61 -26.81 -14.51
CA VAL A 178 11.80 -27.48 -15.81
C VAL A 178 10.55 -28.30 -16.08
N GLU A 179 9.76 -27.87 -17.06
CA GLU A 179 8.64 -28.66 -17.57
C GLU A 179 9.15 -29.60 -18.66
N LYS A 180 8.69 -30.86 -18.64
CA LYS A 180 9.00 -31.81 -19.69
C LYS A 180 8.27 -31.41 -20.97
N VAL A 181 9.03 -31.13 -22.02
CA VAL A 181 8.51 -30.95 -23.37
C VAL A 181 8.39 -32.31 -24.05
N PRO A 182 7.30 -32.57 -24.77
CA PRO A 182 7.15 -33.83 -25.50
C PRO A 182 8.29 -34.05 -26.52
N ASP A 183 8.75 -35.27 -26.62
CA ASP A 183 9.76 -35.65 -27.62
C ASP A 183 9.33 -35.20 -29.01
N ARG A 184 10.29 -34.73 -29.80
CA ARG A 184 10.11 -34.21 -31.18
C ARG A 184 9.44 -32.85 -31.33
N LYS A 185 9.16 -32.10 -30.24
CA LYS A 185 8.73 -30.71 -30.31
C LYS A 185 9.85 -29.77 -29.88
N HIS A 186 10.01 -28.66 -30.60
CA HIS A 186 10.91 -27.60 -30.14
C HIS A 186 10.32 -26.97 -28.86
N PRO A 187 11.11 -26.82 -27.80
CA PRO A 187 10.60 -26.33 -26.51
C PRO A 187 9.88 -24.99 -26.61
N VAL A 188 10.45 -24.03 -27.34
CA VAL A 188 9.85 -22.70 -27.52
C VAL A 188 8.49 -22.80 -28.19
N ASP A 189 8.38 -23.57 -29.30
CA ASP A 189 7.13 -23.74 -30.01
C ASP A 189 6.08 -24.42 -29.15
N TRP A 190 6.47 -25.41 -28.36
CA TRP A 190 5.54 -26.09 -27.47
C TRP A 190 4.94 -25.15 -26.40
N PHE A 191 5.77 -24.26 -25.80
CA PHE A 191 5.29 -23.29 -24.82
C PHE A 191 4.40 -22.21 -25.47
N VAL A 192 4.77 -21.76 -26.67
CA VAL A 192 3.98 -20.77 -27.43
C VAL A 192 2.64 -21.39 -27.85
N ASP A 193 2.63 -22.58 -28.46
CA ASP A 193 1.41 -23.28 -28.85
C ASP A 193 0.46 -23.50 -27.68
N ARG A 194 0.98 -23.89 -26.52
CA ARG A 194 0.19 -24.04 -25.29
C ARG A 194 -0.48 -22.74 -24.87
N LYS A 195 0.25 -21.62 -24.91
CA LYS A 195 -0.31 -20.31 -24.59
C LYS A 195 -1.38 -19.87 -25.60
N LEU A 196 -1.12 -20.05 -26.88
CA LEU A 196 -2.09 -19.73 -27.93
C LEU A 196 -3.36 -20.56 -27.76
N LYS A 197 -3.23 -21.86 -27.55
CA LYS A 197 -4.37 -22.75 -27.31
C LYS A 197 -5.20 -22.32 -26.07
N ASN A 198 -4.55 -21.96 -24.98
CA ASN A 198 -5.24 -21.49 -23.77
C ASN A 198 -5.97 -20.16 -23.99
N ALA A 199 -5.50 -19.34 -24.93
CA ALA A 199 -6.14 -18.10 -25.33
C ALA A 199 -7.19 -18.26 -26.44
N GLY A 200 -7.46 -19.50 -26.90
CA GLY A 200 -8.36 -19.76 -28.02
C GLY A 200 -7.82 -19.31 -29.37
N LEU A 201 -6.51 -19.12 -29.50
CA LEU A 201 -5.83 -18.66 -30.72
C LEU A 201 -5.11 -19.80 -31.43
N SER A 202 -4.95 -19.64 -32.71
CA SER A 202 -4.12 -20.53 -33.57
C SER A 202 -2.83 -19.83 -34.00
N PRO A 203 -1.73 -20.54 -34.18
CA PRO A 203 -0.52 -19.96 -34.74
C PRO A 203 -0.79 -19.34 -36.11
N ALA A 204 -0.12 -18.21 -36.38
CA ALA A 204 -0.14 -17.66 -37.76
C ALA A 204 0.54 -18.59 -38.74
N PRO A 205 0.16 -18.55 -40.04
CA PRO A 205 0.86 -19.28 -41.08
C PRO A 205 2.36 -18.93 -41.13
N VAL A 206 3.16 -19.87 -41.60
CA VAL A 206 4.60 -19.64 -41.79
C VAL A 206 4.80 -18.46 -42.76
N ALA A 207 5.64 -17.51 -42.36
CA ALA A 207 5.95 -16.33 -43.16
C ALA A 207 6.61 -16.73 -44.49
N ALA A 208 6.34 -15.98 -45.56
CA ALA A 208 6.95 -16.20 -46.87
C ALA A 208 8.49 -16.08 -46.79
N PRO A 209 9.23 -16.83 -47.64
CA PRO A 209 10.71 -16.82 -47.59
C PRO A 209 11.33 -15.44 -47.70
N ARG A 210 10.77 -14.56 -48.52
CA ARG A 210 11.22 -13.16 -48.64
C ARG A 210 11.08 -12.37 -47.31
N GLU A 211 10.00 -12.60 -46.59
CA GLU A 211 9.78 -11.94 -45.32
C GLU A 211 10.69 -12.48 -44.22
N LEU A 212 10.93 -13.79 -44.24
CA LEU A 212 11.90 -14.45 -43.37
C LEU A 212 13.31 -13.90 -43.60
N ALA A 213 13.73 -13.81 -44.86
CA ALA A 213 15.03 -13.23 -45.23
C ALA A 213 15.19 -11.80 -44.74
N ARG A 214 14.13 -10.96 -44.91
CA ARG A 214 14.13 -9.58 -44.40
C ARG A 214 14.21 -9.51 -42.87
N ARG A 215 13.44 -10.32 -42.17
CA ARG A 215 13.48 -10.36 -40.70
C ARG A 215 14.82 -10.85 -40.17
N LEU A 216 15.41 -11.87 -40.81
CA LEU A 216 16.73 -12.36 -40.43
C LEU A 216 17.81 -11.32 -40.66
N SER A 217 17.80 -10.61 -41.80
CA SER A 217 18.76 -9.56 -42.07
C SER A 217 18.70 -8.45 -41.02
N PHE A 218 17.50 -7.93 -40.73
CA PHE A 218 17.34 -6.92 -39.68
C PHE A 218 17.74 -7.43 -38.27
N GLY A 219 17.40 -8.68 -37.96
CA GLY A 219 17.72 -9.27 -36.65
C GLY A 219 19.21 -9.55 -36.44
N LEU A 220 19.94 -9.88 -37.50
CA LEU A 220 21.35 -10.24 -37.41
C LEU A 220 22.32 -9.09 -37.73
N THR A 221 21.96 -8.23 -38.66
CA THR A 221 22.86 -7.17 -39.16
C THR A 221 22.37 -5.76 -38.85
N GLY A 222 21.11 -5.60 -38.49
CA GLY A 222 20.48 -4.29 -38.36
C GLY A 222 20.17 -3.59 -39.69
N LEU A 223 20.44 -4.28 -40.84
CA LEU A 223 20.31 -3.71 -42.16
C LEU A 223 19.28 -4.48 -42.99
N PRO A 224 18.62 -3.87 -44.00
CA PRO A 224 17.78 -4.58 -44.95
C PRO A 224 18.62 -5.54 -45.80
N PRO A 225 18.01 -6.63 -46.32
CA PRO A 225 18.68 -7.54 -47.24
C PRO A 225 18.93 -6.89 -48.58
#